data_b48762317c2a7541e49c087da9baa885
#
_entry.id   b48762317c2a7541e49c087da9baa885
#
_cell.length_a   1.000
_cell.length_b   1.000
_cell.length_c   1.000
_cell.angle_alpha   90.00
_cell.angle_beta   90.00
_cell.angle_gamma   90.00
#
_symmetry.space_group_name_H-M   'P 1'
#
loop_
_entity.id
_entity.type
_entity.pdbx_description
1 polymer ?
#
loop_
_entity_poly.entity_id
_entity_poly.type
_entity_poly.pdbx_seq_one_letter_code
_entity_poly.pdbx_strand_id
1 'polypeptide(L)'
;EPYARIAPIISVQTPYDCSVKGLLLEILREVDKALETNYHSNAIKARATTDSLIGSVANVCLHSVGLLIIDEFQNICSKNGANLMGTLLNLINSSGISVAMVGTLETKAFFSNASFQISRRSLGLEYGAMSLDKHFINLCRTLTSYLYVRNDFTLTDEIVQWLYSHSNGVTSVVVSLIKDAQEMAMLDGSETLSISSLDKA
;
A
#
# COMPACT_ATOMS: atom_id res chain seq x y z
N GLU A 1 31.05 1.38 9.19
CA GLU A 1 31.54 0.71 7.96
C GLU A 1 31.11 1.54 6.75
N PRO A 2 32.03 1.88 5.83
CA PRO A 2 31.72 2.81 4.73
C PRO A 2 30.78 2.21 3.65
N TYR A 3 30.29 0.99 3.82
CA TYR A 3 29.43 0.30 2.85
C TYR A 3 28.26 -0.45 3.49
N ALA A 4 27.70 0.06 4.60
CA ALA A 4 26.48 -0.51 5.15
C ALA A 4 25.35 -0.38 4.11
N ARG A 5 24.80 -1.50 3.63
CA ARG A 5 23.63 -1.51 2.75
C ARG A 5 22.42 -1.09 3.56
N ILE A 6 21.69 -0.11 3.06
CA ILE A 6 20.45 0.38 3.68
C ILE A 6 19.30 0.14 2.70
N ALA A 7 18.22 -0.43 3.16
CA ALA A 7 16.95 -0.47 2.47
C ALA A 7 16.13 0.77 2.86
N PRO A 8 15.95 1.76 1.98
CA PRO A 8 15.19 2.96 2.31
C PRO A 8 13.78 2.65 2.75
N ILE A 9 13.15 1.68 2.10
CA ILE A 9 11.76 1.28 2.34
C ILE A 9 11.69 -0.24 2.26
N ILE A 10 11.04 -0.86 3.24
CA ILE A 10 10.62 -2.27 3.23
C ILE A 10 9.10 -2.28 3.33
N SER A 11 8.43 -3.01 2.43
CA SER A 11 6.98 -3.18 2.43
C SER A 11 6.64 -4.64 2.69
N VAL A 12 5.74 -4.87 3.66
CA VAL A 12 5.25 -6.18 4.04
C VAL A 12 3.74 -6.17 4.17
N GLN A 13 3.10 -7.32 4.01
CA GLN A 13 1.66 -7.47 4.24
C GLN A 13 1.40 -8.04 5.63
N THR A 14 0.33 -7.56 6.28
CA THR A 14 -0.14 -8.15 7.53
C THR A 14 -0.66 -9.57 7.25
N PRO A 15 -0.14 -10.61 7.93
CA PRO A 15 -0.65 -11.95 7.77
C PRO A 15 -2.15 -12.02 8.09
N TYR A 16 -2.89 -12.80 7.30
CA TYR A 16 -4.34 -12.95 7.46
C TYR A 16 -4.74 -13.48 8.84
N ASP A 17 -3.93 -14.37 9.42
CA ASP A 17 -4.13 -14.94 10.75
C ASP A 17 -3.60 -14.06 11.89
N CYS A 18 -3.09 -12.88 11.58
CA CYS A 18 -2.40 -11.96 12.50
C CYS A 18 -1.30 -12.64 13.32
N SER A 19 -0.60 -13.58 12.71
CA SER A 19 0.54 -14.26 13.32
C SER A 19 1.70 -13.28 13.52
N VAL A 20 2.04 -13.02 14.79
CA VAL A 20 3.20 -12.21 15.15
C VAL A 20 4.47 -12.79 14.54
N LYS A 21 4.65 -14.10 14.69
CA LYS A 21 5.82 -14.80 14.12
C LYS A 21 5.84 -14.71 12.59
N GLY A 22 4.67 -14.82 11.96
CA GLY A 22 4.52 -14.68 10.51
C GLY A 22 4.97 -13.32 10.02
N LEU A 23 4.51 -12.22 10.65
CA LEU A 23 4.91 -10.87 10.29
C LEU A 23 6.41 -10.64 10.47
N LEU A 24 6.99 -11.08 11.60
CA LEU A 24 8.42 -10.91 11.86
C LEU A 24 9.29 -11.65 10.83
N LEU A 25 8.89 -12.85 10.44
CA LEU A 25 9.59 -13.62 9.41
C LEU A 25 9.42 -12.95 8.03
N GLU A 26 8.26 -12.41 7.74
CA GLU A 26 8.01 -11.67 6.49
C GLU A 26 8.91 -10.44 6.39
N ILE A 27 9.05 -9.66 7.48
CA ILE A 27 9.97 -8.51 7.52
C ILE A 27 11.39 -8.97 7.20
N LEU A 28 11.88 -10.04 7.85
CA LEU A 28 13.23 -10.55 7.58
C LEU A 28 13.38 -11.04 6.14
N ARG A 29 12.33 -11.63 5.55
CA ARG A 29 12.35 -12.10 4.17
C ARG A 29 12.49 -10.94 3.17
N GLU A 30 11.73 -9.86 3.36
CA GLU A 30 11.81 -8.69 2.50
C GLU A 30 13.13 -7.92 2.69
N VAL A 31 13.66 -7.90 3.91
CA VAL A 31 15.01 -7.38 4.16
C VAL A 31 16.07 -8.22 3.42
N ASP A 32 15.99 -9.54 3.50
CA ASP A 32 16.93 -10.43 2.79
C ASP A 32 16.91 -10.20 1.28
N LYS A 33 15.73 -9.97 0.69
CA LYS A 33 15.60 -9.64 -0.74
C LYS A 33 16.26 -8.29 -1.07
N ALA A 34 16.05 -7.28 -0.23
CA ALA A 34 16.54 -5.92 -0.48
C ALA A 34 18.05 -5.79 -0.25
N LEU A 35 18.59 -6.50 0.74
CA LEU A 35 19.98 -6.36 1.18
C LEU A 35 20.88 -7.54 0.79
N GLU A 36 20.32 -8.58 0.15
CA GLU A 36 21.00 -9.84 -0.19
C GLU A 36 21.63 -10.52 1.06
N THR A 37 20.84 -10.59 2.14
CA THR A 37 21.22 -11.20 3.41
C THR A 37 20.54 -12.54 3.63
N ASN A 38 20.72 -13.16 4.78
CA ASN A 38 20.19 -14.47 5.10
C ASN A 38 19.52 -14.53 6.49
N TYR A 39 19.00 -13.43 6.99
CA TYR A 39 18.37 -13.37 8.32
C TYR A 39 17.17 -14.30 8.44
N HIS A 40 16.27 -14.30 7.44
CA HIS A 40 15.09 -15.17 7.41
C HIS A 40 15.49 -16.65 7.42
N SER A 41 16.39 -17.06 6.51
CA SER A 41 16.79 -18.46 6.42
C SER A 41 17.51 -18.94 7.68
N ASN A 42 18.32 -18.09 8.29
CA ASN A 42 18.98 -18.39 9.58
C ASN A 42 17.99 -18.52 10.73
N ALA A 43 16.98 -17.64 10.79
CA ALA A 43 15.92 -17.71 11.79
C ALA A 43 15.10 -19.02 11.67
N ILE A 44 14.78 -19.46 10.46
CA ILE A 44 14.09 -20.72 10.21
C ILE A 44 14.93 -21.91 10.66
N LYS A 45 16.21 -21.98 10.24
CA LYS A 45 17.14 -23.06 10.61
C LYS A 45 17.33 -23.16 12.14
N ALA A 46 17.44 -22.01 12.81
CA ALA A 46 17.58 -21.92 14.25
C ALA A 46 16.28 -22.20 15.02
N ARG A 47 15.13 -22.39 14.34
CA ARG A 47 13.81 -22.49 14.95
C ARG A 47 13.53 -21.35 15.93
N ALA A 48 13.87 -20.12 15.53
CA ALA A 48 13.81 -18.94 16.37
C ALA A 48 12.45 -18.78 17.05
N THR A 49 12.47 -18.42 18.33
CA THR A 49 11.27 -18.07 19.08
C THR A 49 10.78 -16.67 18.68
N THR A 50 9.54 -16.33 19.00
CA THR A 50 8.99 -15.00 18.71
C THR A 50 9.83 -13.90 19.35
N ASP A 51 10.26 -14.07 20.58
CA ASP A 51 11.07 -13.07 21.30
C ASP A 51 12.45 -12.88 20.65
N SER A 52 13.09 -13.98 20.21
CA SER A 52 14.34 -13.90 19.46
C SER A 52 14.16 -13.19 18.11
N LEU A 53 13.03 -13.42 17.44
CA LEU A 53 12.69 -12.75 16.20
C LEU A 53 12.46 -11.24 16.39
N ILE A 54 11.78 -10.83 17.45
CA ILE A 54 11.58 -9.40 17.79
C ILE A 54 12.94 -8.72 17.94
N GLY A 55 13.86 -9.32 18.69
CA GLY A 55 15.21 -8.77 18.85
C GLY A 55 15.98 -8.69 17.52
N SER A 56 15.90 -9.73 16.69
CA SER A 56 16.56 -9.76 15.40
C SER A 56 16.01 -8.69 14.43
N VAL A 57 14.67 -8.60 14.32
CA VAL A 57 14.01 -7.60 13.49
C VAL A 57 14.31 -6.19 14.00
N ALA A 58 14.26 -5.95 15.31
CA ALA A 58 14.58 -4.65 15.89
C ALA A 58 16.00 -4.22 15.54
N ASN A 59 16.98 -5.11 15.66
CA ASN A 59 18.37 -4.82 15.34
C ASN A 59 18.56 -4.53 13.84
N VAL A 60 17.97 -5.33 12.96
CA VAL A 60 18.03 -5.12 11.51
C VAL A 60 17.35 -3.81 11.12
N CYS A 61 16.17 -3.53 11.67
CA CYS A 61 15.45 -2.29 11.39
C CYS A 61 16.24 -1.06 11.85
N LEU A 62 16.86 -1.10 13.03
CA LEU A 62 17.66 0.01 13.56
C LEU A 62 18.83 0.38 12.63
N HIS A 63 19.46 -0.61 12.02
CA HIS A 63 20.72 -0.39 11.29
C HIS A 63 20.55 -0.33 9.77
N SER A 64 19.47 -0.88 9.23
CA SER A 64 19.40 -1.13 7.79
C SER A 64 18.07 -0.76 7.12
N VAL A 65 17.05 -0.31 7.86
CA VAL A 65 15.73 0.02 7.29
C VAL A 65 15.36 1.45 7.64
N GLY A 66 15.01 2.26 6.61
CA GLY A 66 14.57 3.64 6.82
C GLY A 66 13.09 3.74 7.20
N LEU A 67 12.21 3.04 6.45
CA LEU A 67 10.76 3.02 6.65
C LEU A 67 10.24 1.60 6.46
N LEU A 68 9.44 1.14 7.40
CA LEU A 68 8.66 -0.09 7.28
C LEU A 68 7.21 0.23 6.94
N ILE A 69 6.75 -0.23 5.78
CA ILE A 69 5.34 -0.15 5.38
C ILE A 69 4.69 -1.49 5.67
N ILE A 70 3.57 -1.46 6.41
CA ILE A 70 2.76 -2.63 6.70
C ILE A 70 1.42 -2.44 6.03
N ASP A 71 1.18 -3.20 4.97
CA ASP A 71 -0.04 -3.16 4.18
C ASP A 71 -1.08 -4.18 4.67
N GLU A 72 -2.31 -4.08 4.15
CA GLU A 72 -3.46 -4.91 4.56
C GLU A 72 -3.69 -4.87 6.08
N PHE A 73 -3.49 -3.68 6.68
CA PHE A 73 -3.50 -3.53 8.14
C PHE A 73 -4.86 -3.83 8.78
N GLN A 74 -5.96 -3.82 8.02
CA GLN A 74 -7.28 -4.24 8.51
C GLN A 74 -7.32 -5.69 9.01
N ASN A 75 -6.40 -6.56 8.57
CA ASN A 75 -6.31 -7.92 9.08
C ASN A 75 -6.08 -7.96 10.59
N ILE A 76 -5.48 -6.91 11.17
CA ILE A 76 -5.27 -6.79 12.63
C ILE A 76 -6.58 -6.67 13.42
N CYS A 77 -7.68 -6.32 12.78
CA CYS A 77 -9.00 -6.28 13.42
C CYS A 77 -9.52 -7.68 13.81
N SER A 78 -8.79 -8.74 13.44
CA SER A 78 -9.06 -10.11 13.86
C SER A 78 -8.75 -10.36 15.34
N LYS A 79 -9.12 -11.56 15.85
CA LYS A 79 -8.98 -11.94 17.27
C LYS A 79 -7.57 -11.83 17.85
N ASN A 80 -6.53 -11.94 17.00
CA ASN A 80 -5.13 -11.91 17.43
C ASN A 80 -4.48 -10.52 17.29
N GLY A 81 -5.22 -9.53 16.81
CA GLY A 81 -4.68 -8.22 16.48
C GLY A 81 -4.04 -7.46 17.64
N ALA A 82 -4.58 -7.62 18.86
CA ALA A 82 -4.02 -6.96 20.04
C ALA A 82 -2.56 -7.39 20.33
N ASN A 83 -2.25 -8.68 20.16
CA ASN A 83 -0.89 -9.20 20.34
C ASN A 83 0.06 -8.68 19.25
N LEU A 84 -0.41 -8.64 18.00
CA LEU A 84 0.36 -8.13 16.90
C LEU A 84 0.65 -6.63 17.08
N MET A 85 -0.35 -5.87 17.51
CA MET A 85 -0.19 -4.44 17.79
C MET A 85 0.82 -4.20 18.93
N GLY A 86 0.75 -4.97 20.01
CA GLY A 86 1.71 -4.89 21.11
C GLY A 86 3.14 -5.17 20.64
N THR A 87 3.31 -6.13 19.75
CA THR A 87 4.62 -6.45 19.16
C THR A 87 5.14 -5.32 18.27
N LEU A 88 4.28 -4.72 17.44
CA LEU A 88 4.67 -3.57 16.61
C LEU A 88 5.07 -2.37 17.46
N LEU A 89 4.34 -2.09 18.54
CA LEU A 89 4.72 -1.04 19.49
C LEU A 89 6.09 -1.29 20.12
N ASN A 90 6.33 -2.53 20.53
CA ASN A 90 7.63 -2.93 21.09
C ASN A 90 8.73 -2.77 20.04
N LEU A 91 8.50 -3.19 18.80
CA LEU A 91 9.44 -3.03 17.70
C LEU A 91 9.76 -1.54 17.44
N ILE A 92 8.75 -0.67 17.35
CA ILE A 92 8.92 0.78 17.16
C ILE A 92 9.74 1.38 18.31
N ASN A 93 9.42 1.01 19.55
CA ASN A 93 10.09 1.57 20.71
C ASN A 93 11.54 1.09 20.84
N SER A 94 11.85 -0.14 20.44
CA SER A 94 13.19 -0.74 20.57
C SER A 94 14.12 -0.39 19.41
N SER A 95 13.59 -0.21 18.21
CA SER A 95 14.39 0.09 17.02
C SER A 95 14.36 1.57 16.61
N GLY A 96 13.36 2.33 17.07
CA GLY A 96 13.15 3.71 16.60
C GLY A 96 12.74 3.82 15.13
N ILE A 97 12.39 2.70 14.48
CA ILE A 97 12.01 2.68 13.07
C ILE A 97 10.70 3.45 12.83
N SER A 98 10.65 4.17 11.72
CA SER A 98 9.39 4.73 11.21
C SER A 98 8.52 3.64 10.61
N VAL A 99 7.24 3.58 11.00
CA VAL A 99 6.28 2.60 10.48
C VAL A 99 5.10 3.32 9.87
N ALA A 100 4.77 2.98 8.61
CA ALA A 100 3.53 3.38 7.95
C ALA A 100 2.59 2.18 7.89
N MET A 101 1.39 2.32 8.43
CA MET A 101 0.34 1.30 8.42
C MET A 101 -0.70 1.69 7.37
N VAL A 102 -0.89 0.84 6.37
CA VAL A 102 -1.81 1.06 5.25
C VAL A 102 -2.93 0.02 5.34
N GLY A 103 -4.17 0.44 5.18
CA GLY A 103 -5.31 -0.45 5.26
C GLY A 103 -6.63 0.23 4.89
N THR A 104 -7.71 -0.54 4.94
CA THR A 104 -9.07 -0.05 4.67
C THR A 104 -9.63 0.79 5.83
N LEU A 105 -10.80 1.40 5.62
CA LEU A 105 -11.51 2.20 6.63
C LEU A 105 -11.82 1.45 7.93
N GLU A 106 -11.89 0.11 7.89
CA GLU A 106 -12.07 -0.74 9.07
C GLU A 106 -10.96 -0.53 10.11
N THR A 107 -9.75 -0.25 9.64
CA THR A 107 -8.59 0.07 10.48
C THR A 107 -8.84 1.30 11.36
N LYS A 108 -9.60 2.29 10.86
CA LYS A 108 -9.94 3.51 11.61
C LYS A 108 -10.75 3.21 12.88
N ALA A 109 -11.72 2.29 12.78
CA ALA A 109 -12.52 1.88 13.93
C ALA A 109 -11.64 1.20 15.00
N PHE A 110 -10.67 0.41 14.60
CA PHE A 110 -9.72 -0.22 15.49
C PHE A 110 -8.89 0.81 16.26
N PHE A 111 -8.35 1.83 15.60
CA PHE A 111 -7.59 2.89 16.25
C PHE A 111 -8.46 3.78 17.16
N SER A 112 -9.71 4.02 16.78
CA SER A 112 -10.64 4.87 17.56
C SER A 112 -11.07 4.21 18.87
N ASN A 113 -11.20 2.88 18.88
CA ASN A 113 -11.63 2.12 20.05
C ASN A 113 -10.49 1.74 20.98
N ALA A 114 -9.27 2.00 20.59
CA ALA A 114 -8.14 1.55 21.34
C ALA A 114 -7.67 2.61 22.31
N SER A 115 -7.61 2.28 23.60
CA SER A 115 -6.77 2.90 24.62
C SER A 115 -5.27 2.83 24.24
N PHE A 116 -4.98 2.72 22.94
CA PHE A 116 -3.65 2.47 22.44
C PHE A 116 -2.85 3.76 22.31
N GLN A 117 -1.65 3.73 22.81
CA GLN A 117 -0.67 4.80 22.70
C GLN A 117 -0.31 5.16 21.25
N ILE A 118 -0.66 4.34 20.27
CA ILE A 118 -0.44 4.56 18.85
C ILE A 118 -1.29 5.71 18.31
N SER A 119 -2.56 5.81 18.68
CA SER A 119 -3.45 6.86 18.18
C SER A 119 -2.95 8.28 18.50
N ARG A 120 -2.14 8.41 19.54
CA ARG A 120 -1.52 9.69 19.93
C ARG A 120 -0.24 10.01 19.16
N ARG A 121 0.33 9.04 18.45
CA ARG A 121 1.61 9.15 17.74
C ARG A 121 1.49 9.01 16.23
N SER A 122 0.30 8.66 15.72
CA SER A 122 0.05 8.51 14.30
C SER A 122 -0.65 9.72 13.71
N LEU A 123 -0.14 10.19 12.59
CA LEU A 123 -0.86 11.11 11.71
C LEU A 123 -1.71 10.24 10.79
N GLY A 124 -3.01 10.12 11.07
CA GLY A 124 -3.93 9.43 10.17
C GLY A 124 -4.13 10.25 8.90
N LEU A 125 -3.87 9.63 7.75
CA LEU A 125 -4.25 10.16 6.45
C LEU A 125 -5.36 9.28 5.89
N GLU A 126 -6.43 9.91 5.41
CA GLU A 126 -7.56 9.21 4.80
C GLU A 126 -7.60 9.56 3.32
N TYR A 127 -7.54 8.54 2.48
CA TYR A 127 -7.68 8.68 1.04
C TYR A 127 -9.06 8.15 0.64
N GLY A 128 -9.98 9.08 0.37
CA GLY A 128 -11.32 8.80 -0.12
C GLY A 128 -11.47 9.10 -1.61
N ALA A 129 -12.72 9.20 -2.04
CA ALA A 129 -13.04 9.69 -3.38
C ALA A 129 -12.49 11.11 -3.58
N MET A 130 -11.91 11.37 -4.75
CA MET A 130 -11.36 12.67 -5.11
C MET A 130 -12.48 13.67 -5.41
N SER A 131 -12.26 14.92 -5.06
CA SER A 131 -13.11 16.03 -5.54
C SER A 131 -12.77 16.37 -6.99
N LEU A 132 -13.73 16.97 -7.71
CA LEU A 132 -13.49 17.48 -9.06
C LEU A 132 -12.60 18.73 -8.98
N ASP A 133 -11.31 18.52 -8.86
CA ASP A 133 -10.31 19.58 -8.74
C ASP A 133 -9.09 19.28 -9.66
N LYS A 134 -8.06 20.12 -9.54
CA LYS A 134 -6.81 19.96 -10.30
C LYS A 134 -6.15 18.59 -10.10
N HIS A 135 -6.33 17.95 -8.94
CA HIS A 135 -5.72 16.64 -8.65
C HIS A 135 -6.43 15.54 -9.44
N PHE A 136 -7.76 15.58 -9.51
CA PHE A 136 -8.54 14.66 -10.34
C PHE A 136 -8.22 14.85 -11.83
N ILE A 137 -8.14 16.10 -12.32
CA ILE A 137 -7.75 16.39 -13.71
C ILE A 137 -6.35 15.84 -14.00
N ASN A 138 -5.40 16.02 -13.09
CA ASN A 138 -4.06 15.47 -13.24
C ASN A 138 -4.03 13.95 -13.23
N LEU A 139 -4.86 13.30 -12.40
CA LEU A 139 -5.04 11.85 -12.44
C LEU A 139 -5.50 11.40 -13.82
N CYS A 140 -6.59 12.00 -14.35
CA CYS A 140 -7.11 11.68 -15.68
C CYS A 140 -6.04 11.89 -16.76
N ARG A 141 -5.30 13.01 -16.70
CA ARG A 141 -4.21 13.31 -17.64
C ARG A 141 -3.10 12.26 -17.58
N THR A 142 -2.72 11.83 -16.37
CA THR A 142 -1.70 10.80 -16.19
C THR A 142 -2.18 9.47 -16.75
N LEU A 143 -3.41 9.04 -16.41
CA LEU A 143 -3.96 7.77 -16.90
C LEU A 143 -4.08 7.76 -18.43
N THR A 144 -4.54 8.85 -19.03
CA THR A 144 -4.67 8.94 -20.48
C THR A 144 -3.34 9.04 -21.22
N SER A 145 -2.24 9.40 -20.54
CA SER A 145 -0.90 9.35 -21.14
C SER A 145 -0.35 7.90 -21.32
N TYR A 146 -0.98 6.92 -20.71
CA TYR A 146 -0.65 5.49 -20.84
C TYR A 146 -1.58 4.72 -21.79
N LEU A 147 -2.37 5.42 -22.61
CA LEU A 147 -3.24 4.76 -23.57
C LEU A 147 -2.44 4.05 -24.67
N TYR A 148 -2.91 2.91 -25.10
CA TYR A 148 -2.34 2.09 -26.17
C TYR A 148 -3.13 2.17 -27.48
N VAL A 149 -4.06 3.13 -27.60
CA VAL A 149 -4.79 3.39 -28.83
C VAL A 149 -3.87 4.05 -29.86
N ARG A 150 -4.14 3.78 -31.15
CA ARG A 150 -3.28 4.22 -32.25
C ARG A 150 -3.39 5.70 -32.56
N ASN A 151 -4.57 6.27 -32.39
CA ASN A 151 -4.84 7.65 -32.72
C ASN A 151 -4.61 8.57 -31.52
N ASP A 152 -4.13 9.77 -31.78
CA ASP A 152 -3.90 10.76 -30.74
C ASP A 152 -5.19 11.06 -29.97
N PHE A 153 -5.04 11.13 -28.66
CA PHE A 153 -6.12 11.45 -27.74
C PHE A 153 -5.86 12.79 -27.05
N THR A 154 -6.89 13.64 -27.01
CA THR A 154 -6.86 14.88 -26.25
C THR A 154 -7.88 14.83 -25.14
N LEU A 155 -7.42 14.95 -23.89
CA LEU A 155 -8.29 15.01 -22.73
C LEU A 155 -9.04 16.37 -22.72
N THR A 156 -10.35 16.33 -22.97
CA THR A 156 -11.21 17.51 -22.92
C THR A 156 -11.90 17.63 -21.56
N ASP A 157 -12.36 18.84 -21.22
CA ASP A 157 -13.12 19.08 -19.98
C ASP A 157 -14.41 18.25 -19.94
N GLU A 158 -15.02 18.00 -21.08
CA GLU A 158 -16.23 17.17 -21.22
C GLU A 158 -15.95 15.70 -20.79
N ILE A 159 -14.82 15.13 -21.23
CA ILE A 159 -14.40 13.79 -20.84
C ILE A 159 -14.06 13.73 -19.35
N VAL A 160 -13.40 14.75 -18.81
CA VAL A 160 -13.11 14.83 -17.36
C VAL A 160 -14.41 14.87 -16.55
N GLN A 161 -15.39 15.67 -16.96
CA GLN A 161 -16.69 15.73 -16.29
C GLN A 161 -17.45 14.41 -16.41
N TRP A 162 -17.42 13.76 -17.57
CA TRP A 162 -18.01 12.45 -17.78
C TRP A 162 -17.39 11.41 -16.82
N LEU A 163 -16.06 11.32 -16.80
CA LEU A 163 -15.35 10.41 -15.90
C LEU A 163 -15.69 10.67 -14.43
N TYR A 164 -15.78 11.95 -14.04
CA TYR A 164 -16.14 12.29 -12.66
C TYR A 164 -17.57 11.90 -12.32
N SER A 165 -18.54 12.18 -13.18
CA SER A 165 -19.96 11.88 -12.95
C SER A 165 -20.24 10.38 -12.82
N HIS A 166 -19.48 9.52 -13.52
CA HIS A 166 -19.63 8.06 -13.48
C HIS A 166 -18.78 7.38 -12.43
N SER A 167 -17.70 8.02 -11.98
CA SER A 167 -16.83 7.46 -10.93
C SER A 167 -17.10 8.04 -9.54
N ASN A 168 -17.79 9.18 -9.43
CA ASN A 168 -17.88 9.99 -8.20
C ASN A 168 -16.50 10.25 -7.56
N GLY A 169 -15.45 10.34 -8.37
CA GLY A 169 -14.08 10.56 -7.92
C GLY A 169 -13.38 9.33 -7.34
N VAL A 170 -13.98 8.13 -7.42
CA VAL A 170 -13.35 6.88 -6.97
C VAL A 170 -12.29 6.46 -7.99
N THR A 171 -11.03 6.52 -7.60
CA THR A 171 -9.87 6.30 -8.49
C THR A 171 -9.92 4.94 -9.21
N SER A 172 -10.28 3.86 -8.52
CA SER A 172 -10.37 2.54 -9.13
C SER A 172 -11.42 2.47 -10.24
N VAL A 173 -12.54 3.16 -10.06
CA VAL A 173 -13.60 3.25 -11.08
C VAL A 173 -13.11 4.05 -12.29
N VAL A 174 -12.41 5.16 -12.07
CA VAL A 174 -11.80 5.94 -13.19
C VAL A 174 -10.86 5.08 -14.02
N VAL A 175 -9.99 4.29 -13.34
CA VAL A 175 -9.05 3.39 -14.02
C VAL A 175 -9.79 2.33 -14.82
N SER A 176 -10.84 1.71 -14.26
CA SER A 176 -11.66 0.72 -14.97
C SER A 176 -12.35 1.33 -16.19
N LEU A 177 -13.01 2.46 -16.04
CA LEU A 177 -13.70 3.14 -17.16
C LEU A 177 -12.76 3.45 -18.31
N ILE A 178 -11.56 3.99 -18.03
CA ILE A 178 -10.57 4.29 -19.08
C ILE A 178 -10.05 3.02 -19.75
N LYS A 179 -9.79 1.96 -18.96
CA LYS A 179 -9.34 0.67 -19.46
C LYS A 179 -10.39 0.04 -20.38
N ASP A 180 -11.64 -0.03 -19.93
CA ASP A 180 -12.72 -0.67 -20.65
C ASP A 180 -13.07 0.13 -21.93
N ALA A 181 -13.06 1.46 -21.85
CA ALA A 181 -13.23 2.31 -23.04
C ALA A 181 -12.11 2.12 -24.07
N GLN A 182 -10.87 1.95 -23.62
CA GLN A 182 -9.74 1.64 -24.50
C GLN A 182 -9.91 0.27 -25.18
N GLU A 183 -10.34 -0.75 -24.43
CA GLU A 183 -10.62 -2.07 -24.97
C GLU A 183 -11.73 -2.02 -26.02
N MET A 184 -12.81 -1.31 -25.76
CA MET A 184 -13.90 -1.11 -26.71
C MET A 184 -13.43 -0.36 -27.97
N ALA A 185 -12.60 0.67 -27.84
CA ALA A 185 -12.06 1.42 -28.97
C ALA A 185 -11.15 0.57 -29.87
N MET A 186 -10.43 -0.39 -29.29
CA MET A 186 -9.62 -1.35 -30.05
C MET A 186 -10.50 -2.40 -30.74
N LEU A 187 -11.54 -2.89 -30.07
CA LEU A 187 -12.44 -3.92 -30.62
C LEU A 187 -13.31 -3.38 -31.77
N ASP A 188 -13.78 -2.14 -31.69
CA ASP A 188 -14.57 -1.51 -32.76
C ASP A 188 -13.73 -0.86 -33.88
N GLY A 189 -12.41 -0.88 -33.73
CA GLY A 189 -11.46 -0.37 -34.70
C GLY A 189 -11.39 1.16 -34.78
N SER A 190 -12.02 1.90 -33.88
CA SER A 190 -11.95 3.36 -33.82
C SER A 190 -10.57 3.85 -33.39
N GLU A 191 -9.87 3.05 -32.58
CA GLU A 191 -8.52 3.30 -32.10
C GLU A 191 -8.33 4.68 -31.48
N THR A 192 -9.40 5.20 -30.83
CA THR A 192 -9.38 6.49 -30.11
C THR A 192 -10.41 6.48 -28.99
N LEU A 193 -10.09 7.10 -27.85
CA LEU A 193 -11.07 7.32 -26.80
C LEU A 193 -12.00 8.46 -27.17
N SER A 194 -13.29 8.25 -26.95
CA SER A 194 -14.34 9.25 -27.12
C SER A 194 -15.43 9.03 -26.08
N ILE A 195 -16.34 9.97 -25.92
CA ILE A 195 -17.52 9.78 -25.07
C ILE A 195 -18.32 8.55 -25.51
N SER A 196 -18.41 8.31 -26.81
CA SER A 196 -19.09 7.12 -27.34
C SER A 196 -18.41 5.80 -26.94
N SER A 197 -17.08 5.74 -26.82
CA SER A 197 -16.38 4.55 -26.32
C SER A 197 -16.51 4.43 -24.79
N LEU A 198 -16.56 5.55 -24.08
CA LEU A 198 -16.81 5.60 -22.65
C LEU A 198 -18.25 5.15 -22.29
N ASP A 199 -19.24 5.56 -23.06
CA ASP A 199 -20.64 5.16 -22.84
C ASP A 199 -20.90 3.65 -23.08
N LYS A 200 -19.99 2.98 -23.80
CA LYS A 200 -20.07 1.52 -24.05
C LYS A 200 -19.30 0.70 -23.02
N ALA A 201 -18.43 1.34 -22.24
CA ALA A 201 -17.59 0.72 -21.23
C ALA A 201 -18.34 0.54 -19.90
#